data_717e625a460b85ceaf32c1dae7574b4c
#
_entry.id   717e625a460b85ceaf32c1dae7574b4c
#
_cell.length_a   1.000
_cell.length_b   1.000
_cell.length_c   1.000
_cell.angle_alpha   90.00
_cell.angle_beta   90.00
_cell.angle_gamma   90.00
#
_symmetry.space_group_name_H-M   'P 1'
#
loop_
_entity.id
_entity.type
_entity.pdbx_description
1 polymer ?
#
loop_
_entity_poly.entity_id
_entity_poly.type
_entity_poly.pdbx_seq_one_letter_code
_entity_poly.pdbx_strand_id
1 'polypeptide(L)'
;SKRLFLDSSLCQKIGPADLTSLEQLSTEDPEYLILNGTVHQESDILSFFRQLHNHCSRKTRIIVLYYSSLWKPLVRLASFLGLRAKSSEQNWIDHKDIANILSLADFEPVLSDRKVIAPFYIPLLSNFINRYLAPLPLIRTFCLVNILVARPLLKESKKDSSVSVVVPARNEAGNIENIVKRLPKMGPEEEIIFVEGQSQDATCQGIEKINDKYG
;
A
#
# COMPACT_ATOMS: atom_id res chain seq x y z
N SER A 1 16.14 -12.19 4.07
CA SER A 1 15.29 -11.31 3.26
C SER A 1 15.75 -11.35 1.80
N LYS A 2 15.00 -12.04 0.94
CA LYS A 2 15.25 -12.07 -0.50
C LYS A 2 14.74 -10.76 -1.09
N ARG A 3 15.65 -9.85 -1.46
CA ARG A 3 15.32 -8.67 -2.25
C ARG A 3 15.32 -9.09 -3.71
N LEU A 4 14.16 -9.27 -4.31
CA LEU A 4 14.05 -9.43 -5.75
C LEU A 4 14.16 -8.04 -6.39
N PHE A 5 15.31 -7.70 -6.92
CA PHE A 5 15.46 -6.58 -7.83
C PHE A 5 14.95 -7.05 -9.20
N LEU A 6 13.75 -6.65 -9.57
CA LEU A 6 13.34 -6.72 -10.97
C LEU A 6 14.16 -5.69 -11.74
N ASP A 7 15.26 -6.14 -12.33
CA ASP A 7 15.99 -5.37 -13.32
C ASP A 7 15.06 -5.04 -14.50
N SER A 8 15.31 -3.94 -15.19
CA SER A 8 14.51 -3.51 -16.36
C SER A 8 14.35 -4.62 -17.42
N SER A 9 15.29 -5.54 -17.49
CA SER A 9 15.20 -6.74 -18.34
C SER A 9 14.16 -7.77 -17.87
N LEU A 10 13.89 -7.86 -16.56
CA LEU A 10 12.83 -8.70 -15.99
C LEU A 10 11.46 -8.00 -16.08
N CYS A 11 11.40 -6.69 -15.91
CA CYS A 11 10.18 -5.92 -16.15
C CYS A 11 9.72 -6.00 -17.62
N GLN A 12 10.63 -6.15 -18.57
CA GLN A 12 10.28 -6.44 -19.98
C GLN A 12 9.71 -7.85 -20.19
N LYS A 13 9.98 -8.78 -19.26
CA LYS A 13 9.42 -10.16 -19.30
C LYS A 13 8.06 -10.27 -18.60
N ILE A 14 7.70 -9.30 -17.74
CA ILE A 14 6.40 -9.24 -17.07
C ILE A 14 5.51 -8.20 -17.79
N GLY A 15 5.45 -8.28 -19.10
CA GLY A 15 4.43 -7.59 -19.90
C GLY A 15 3.10 -8.33 -19.80
N PRO A 16 1.94 -7.67 -20.10
CA PRO A 16 0.62 -8.29 -20.04
C PRO A 16 0.45 -9.56 -20.91
N ALA A 17 1.46 -9.87 -21.73
CA ALA A 17 1.51 -11.08 -22.56
C ALA A 17 2.11 -12.31 -21.86
N ASP A 18 2.70 -12.19 -20.68
CA ASP A 18 3.40 -13.29 -20.02
C ASP A 18 2.82 -13.61 -18.64
N LEU A 19 1.60 -14.17 -18.65
CA LEU A 19 0.90 -14.67 -17.46
C LEU A 19 1.72 -15.71 -16.68
N THR A 20 2.60 -16.44 -17.34
CA THR A 20 3.50 -17.41 -16.71
C THR A 20 4.49 -16.74 -15.74
N SER A 21 4.92 -15.53 -16.02
CA SER A 21 5.86 -14.79 -15.15
C SER A 21 5.18 -14.28 -13.86
N LEU A 22 3.89 -13.95 -13.92
CA LEU A 22 3.11 -13.53 -12.74
C LEU A 22 2.78 -14.72 -11.84
N GLU A 23 2.51 -15.90 -12.40
CA GLU A 23 2.27 -17.12 -11.63
C GLU A 23 3.53 -17.56 -10.84
N GLN A 24 4.72 -17.33 -11.37
CA GLN A 24 5.97 -17.57 -10.66
C GLN A 24 6.13 -16.67 -9.42
N LEU A 25 5.57 -15.47 -9.43
CA LEU A 25 5.57 -14.57 -8.25
C LEU A 25 4.79 -15.17 -7.08
N SER A 26 3.71 -15.88 -7.34
CA SER A 26 2.90 -16.52 -6.29
C SER A 26 3.63 -17.64 -5.57
N THR A 27 4.52 -18.33 -6.28
CA THR A 27 5.33 -19.44 -5.72
C THR A 27 6.52 -18.94 -4.89
N GLU A 28 7.03 -17.73 -5.18
CA GLU A 28 8.21 -17.18 -4.51
C GLU A 28 7.86 -16.31 -3.29
N ASP A 29 6.60 -15.86 -3.16
CA ASP A 29 6.07 -14.96 -2.11
C ASP A 29 7.05 -13.81 -1.78
N PRO A 30 7.36 -12.91 -2.74
CA PRO A 30 8.36 -11.88 -2.55
C PRO A 30 7.90 -10.83 -1.54
N GLU A 31 8.78 -10.41 -0.63
CA GLU A 31 8.52 -9.30 0.28
C GLU A 31 8.44 -7.95 -0.44
N TYR A 32 9.26 -7.78 -1.48
CA TYR A 32 9.32 -6.53 -2.25
C TYR A 32 9.29 -6.82 -3.76
N LEU A 33 8.41 -6.11 -4.45
CA LEU A 33 8.28 -6.13 -5.89
C LEU A 33 8.57 -4.73 -6.43
N ILE A 34 9.63 -4.59 -7.23
CA ILE A 34 10.04 -3.29 -7.77
C ILE A 34 9.63 -3.20 -9.24
N LEU A 35 8.75 -2.25 -9.56
CA LEU A 35 8.29 -1.91 -10.90
C LEU A 35 9.03 -0.65 -11.38
N ASN A 36 10.03 -0.84 -12.22
CA ASN A 36 10.84 0.28 -12.72
C ASN A 36 10.38 0.73 -14.10
N GLY A 37 9.61 1.80 -14.14
CA GLY A 37 9.11 2.39 -15.39
C GLY A 37 8.00 1.58 -16.08
N THR A 38 7.54 0.48 -15.52
CA THR A 38 6.50 -0.40 -16.09
C THR A 38 5.22 0.37 -16.43
N VAL A 39 4.81 1.29 -15.57
CA VAL A 39 3.61 2.11 -15.75
C VAL A 39 3.65 3.01 -17.01
N HIS A 40 4.84 3.29 -17.53
CA HIS A 40 4.99 4.07 -18.77
C HIS A 40 4.79 3.24 -20.03
N GLN A 41 4.93 1.92 -19.93
CA GLN A 41 4.90 0.99 -21.07
C GLN A 41 3.57 0.25 -21.17
N GLU A 42 2.86 0.10 -20.04
CA GLU A 42 1.59 -0.63 -19.99
C GLU A 42 0.46 0.17 -20.64
N SER A 43 -0.28 -0.48 -21.53
CA SER A 43 -1.45 0.11 -22.18
C SER A 43 -2.65 0.19 -21.24
N ASP A 44 -2.84 -0.81 -20.38
CA ASP A 44 -3.89 -0.88 -19.36
C ASP A 44 -3.28 -1.12 -17.99
N ILE A 45 -2.90 -0.03 -17.35
CA ILE A 45 -2.24 -0.04 -16.04
C ILE A 45 -3.15 -0.60 -14.95
N LEU A 46 -4.46 -0.33 -15.02
CA LEU A 46 -5.40 -0.82 -14.02
C LEU A 46 -5.53 -2.34 -14.07
N SER A 47 -5.69 -2.90 -15.26
CA SER A 47 -5.75 -4.35 -15.45
C SER A 47 -4.44 -5.02 -15.05
N PHE A 48 -3.30 -4.41 -15.36
CA PHE A 48 -2.00 -4.89 -14.91
C PHE A 48 -1.91 -4.98 -13.37
N PHE A 49 -2.28 -3.91 -12.65
CA PHE A 49 -2.24 -3.94 -11.18
C PHE A 49 -3.26 -4.91 -10.58
N ARG A 50 -4.45 -5.08 -11.18
CA ARG A 50 -5.43 -6.08 -10.73
C ARG A 50 -4.91 -7.50 -10.88
N GLN A 51 -4.26 -7.81 -11.99
CA GLN A 51 -3.62 -9.11 -12.18
C GLN A 51 -2.49 -9.32 -11.17
N LEU A 52 -1.65 -8.30 -10.98
CA LEU A 52 -0.56 -8.34 -10.01
C LEU A 52 -1.08 -8.55 -8.58
N HIS A 53 -2.22 -7.94 -8.23
CA HIS A 53 -2.84 -8.09 -6.90
C HIS A 53 -3.17 -9.54 -6.57
N ASN A 54 -3.61 -10.34 -7.55
CA ASN A 54 -3.95 -11.74 -7.35
C ASN A 54 -2.74 -12.62 -6.96
N HIS A 55 -1.53 -12.14 -7.24
CA HIS A 55 -0.28 -12.84 -6.96
C HIS A 55 0.48 -12.27 -5.77
N CYS A 56 -0.09 -11.27 -5.09
CA CYS A 56 0.53 -10.64 -3.92
C CYS A 56 0.02 -11.25 -2.62
N SER A 57 0.92 -11.41 -1.65
CA SER A 57 0.59 -11.79 -0.29
C SER A 57 0.48 -10.55 0.63
N ARG A 58 0.01 -10.73 1.86
CA ARG A 58 -0.04 -9.68 2.89
C ARG A 58 1.33 -9.04 3.19
N LYS A 59 2.41 -9.79 2.98
CA LYS A 59 3.78 -9.35 3.23
C LYS A 59 4.36 -8.56 2.06
N THR A 60 3.81 -8.74 0.86
CA THR A 60 4.31 -8.10 -0.36
C THR A 60 4.17 -6.58 -0.28
N ARG A 61 5.22 -5.87 -0.67
CA ARG A 61 5.22 -4.42 -0.89
C ARG A 61 5.61 -4.15 -2.33
N ILE A 62 4.80 -3.36 -3.01
CA ILE A 62 5.08 -2.93 -4.38
C ILE A 62 5.75 -1.58 -4.32
N ILE A 63 6.89 -1.44 -4.99
CA ILE A 63 7.62 -0.19 -5.15
C ILE A 63 7.52 0.20 -6.61
N VAL A 64 6.72 1.23 -6.90
CA VAL A 64 6.54 1.74 -8.27
C VAL A 64 7.45 2.94 -8.46
N LEU A 65 8.38 2.81 -9.41
CA LEU A 65 9.29 3.87 -9.84
C LEU A 65 8.82 4.40 -11.20
N TYR A 66 8.61 5.70 -11.29
CA TYR A 66 8.14 6.33 -12.52
C TYR A 66 8.64 7.76 -12.66
N TYR A 67 8.68 8.26 -13.90
CA TYR A 67 9.15 9.61 -14.20
C TYR A 67 8.05 10.64 -13.98
N SER A 68 8.48 11.80 -13.47
CA SER A 68 7.59 12.96 -13.33
C SER A 68 7.16 13.48 -14.70
N SER A 69 5.87 13.77 -14.87
CA SER A 69 5.30 14.36 -16.09
C SER A 69 5.91 15.72 -16.45
N LEU A 70 6.45 16.46 -15.47
CA LEU A 70 7.17 17.73 -15.68
C LEU A 70 8.40 17.58 -16.58
N TRP A 71 9.02 16.41 -16.59
CA TRP A 71 10.22 16.14 -17.40
C TRP A 71 9.92 15.69 -18.82
N LYS A 72 8.65 15.46 -19.16
CA LYS A 72 8.21 15.01 -20.49
C LYS A 72 8.84 15.81 -21.65
N PRO A 73 8.82 17.16 -21.65
CA PRO A 73 9.41 17.92 -22.76
C PRO A 73 10.92 17.74 -22.84
N LEU A 74 11.64 17.69 -21.71
CA LEU A 74 13.07 17.49 -21.68
C LEU A 74 13.48 16.08 -22.13
N VAL A 75 12.74 15.07 -21.71
CA VAL A 75 12.95 13.68 -22.14
C VAL A 75 12.71 13.52 -23.64
N ARG A 76 11.70 14.19 -24.19
CA ARG A 76 11.43 14.21 -25.65
C ARG A 76 12.56 14.89 -26.41
N LEU A 77 13.04 16.02 -25.92
CA LEU A 77 14.16 16.75 -26.52
C LEU A 77 15.44 15.89 -26.51
N ALA A 78 15.76 15.25 -25.39
CA ALA A 78 16.89 14.34 -25.28
C ALA A 78 16.82 13.17 -26.27
N SER A 79 15.62 12.59 -26.45
CA SER A 79 15.38 11.54 -27.44
C SER A 79 15.51 12.03 -28.88
N PHE A 80 15.07 13.27 -29.16
CA PHE A 80 15.21 13.89 -30.47
C PHE A 80 16.68 14.16 -30.82
N LEU A 81 17.47 14.60 -29.85
CA LEU A 81 18.91 14.86 -29.99
C LEU A 81 19.76 13.56 -30.00
N GLY A 82 19.14 12.40 -29.89
CA GLY A 82 19.86 11.12 -29.86
C GLY A 82 20.65 10.85 -28.56
N LEU A 83 20.46 11.68 -27.54
CA LEU A 83 21.13 11.54 -26.24
C LEU A 83 20.53 10.42 -25.39
N ARG A 84 19.38 9.88 -25.80
CA ARG A 84 18.66 8.79 -25.14
C ARG A 84 18.14 7.79 -26.18
N ALA A 85 18.18 6.50 -25.85
CA ALA A 85 17.53 5.48 -26.67
C ALA A 85 16.03 5.79 -26.79
N LYS A 86 15.48 5.64 -27.99
CA LYS A 86 14.04 5.80 -28.23
C LYS A 86 13.31 4.71 -27.46
N SER A 87 12.54 5.09 -26.45
CA SER A 87 11.69 4.22 -25.68
C SER A 87 10.23 4.57 -26.00
N SER A 88 9.41 3.56 -26.17
CA SER A 88 7.97 3.71 -26.49
C SER A 88 7.17 4.03 -25.24
N GLU A 89 7.58 5.07 -24.49
CA GLU A 89 6.81 5.52 -23.32
C GLU A 89 5.47 6.08 -23.78
N GLN A 90 4.40 5.35 -23.51
CA GLN A 90 3.05 5.73 -23.92
C GLN A 90 2.39 6.63 -22.89
N ASN A 91 2.62 6.37 -21.60
CA ASN A 91 1.90 6.98 -20.50
C ASN A 91 2.79 7.94 -19.70
N TRP A 92 2.32 9.18 -19.55
CA TRP A 92 2.90 10.17 -18.63
C TRP A 92 1.83 10.51 -17.60
N ILE A 93 1.85 9.80 -16.49
CA ILE A 93 0.78 9.82 -15.50
C ILE A 93 1.24 10.64 -14.30
N ASP A 94 0.32 11.44 -13.74
CA ASP A 94 0.60 12.20 -12.54
C ASP A 94 0.58 11.30 -11.29
N HIS A 95 1.21 11.79 -10.24
CA HIS A 95 1.31 11.06 -8.97
C HIS A 95 -0.06 10.69 -8.38
N LYS A 96 -1.03 11.60 -8.47
CA LYS A 96 -2.38 11.38 -7.98
C LYS A 96 -3.10 10.28 -8.76
N ASP A 97 -2.89 10.24 -10.08
CA ASP A 97 -3.54 9.26 -10.93
C ASP A 97 -3.02 7.84 -10.67
N ILE A 98 -1.70 7.69 -10.48
CA ILE A 98 -1.12 6.39 -10.11
C ILE A 98 -1.62 5.92 -8.74
N ALA A 99 -1.69 6.82 -7.76
CA ALA A 99 -2.24 6.49 -6.45
C ALA A 99 -3.71 6.06 -6.52
N ASN A 100 -4.52 6.73 -7.35
CA ASN A 100 -5.91 6.37 -7.58
C ASN A 100 -6.04 5.01 -8.29
N ILE A 101 -5.22 4.76 -9.33
CA ILE A 101 -5.22 3.48 -10.05
C ILE A 101 -4.85 2.33 -9.10
N LEU A 102 -3.84 2.52 -8.25
CA LEU A 102 -3.48 1.53 -7.23
C LEU A 102 -4.64 1.27 -6.26
N SER A 103 -5.32 2.32 -5.79
CA SER A 103 -6.49 2.18 -4.90
C SER A 103 -7.65 1.44 -5.58
N LEU A 104 -7.87 1.67 -6.89
CA LEU A 104 -8.88 0.96 -7.69
C LEU A 104 -8.50 -0.51 -7.98
N ALA A 105 -7.22 -0.85 -7.82
CA ALA A 105 -6.69 -2.20 -7.95
C ALA A 105 -6.51 -2.89 -6.58
N ASP A 106 -7.19 -2.41 -5.54
CA ASP A 106 -7.12 -2.92 -4.17
C ASP A 106 -5.70 -2.87 -3.56
N PHE A 107 -4.91 -1.83 -3.91
CA PHE A 107 -3.66 -1.51 -3.23
C PHE A 107 -3.79 -0.23 -2.43
N GLU A 108 -3.19 -0.19 -1.25
CA GLU A 108 -3.09 0.99 -0.41
C GLU A 108 -1.71 1.64 -0.57
N PRO A 109 -1.63 2.89 -1.08
CA PRO A 109 -0.40 3.66 -1.07
C PRO A 109 0.04 3.95 0.38
N VAL A 110 1.25 3.51 0.75
CA VAL A 110 1.79 3.65 2.11
C VAL A 110 2.82 4.77 2.20
N LEU A 111 3.65 4.91 1.17
CA LEU A 111 4.74 5.90 1.15
C LEU A 111 4.86 6.50 -0.25
N SER A 112 5.03 7.81 -0.29
CA SER A 112 5.36 8.56 -1.50
C SER A 112 6.62 9.37 -1.29
N ASP A 113 7.57 9.22 -2.20
CA ASP A 113 8.81 10.01 -2.19
C ASP A 113 9.19 10.44 -3.62
N ARG A 114 10.06 11.45 -3.70
CA ARG A 114 10.58 11.98 -4.97
C ARG A 114 12.08 12.11 -4.84
N LYS A 115 12.79 11.59 -5.82
CA LYS A 115 14.25 11.55 -5.82
C LYS A 115 14.79 11.96 -7.18
N VAL A 116 16.08 12.28 -7.20
CA VAL A 116 16.87 12.55 -8.39
C VAL A 116 16.40 13.79 -9.16
N ILE A 117 17.09 14.91 -8.98
CA ILE A 117 16.95 16.10 -9.80
C ILE A 117 17.94 16.05 -10.97
N ALA A 118 19.19 15.67 -10.69
CA ALA A 118 20.24 15.56 -11.68
C ALA A 118 20.46 14.10 -12.08
N PRO A 119 19.87 13.64 -13.22
CA PRO A 119 20.04 12.27 -13.72
C PRO A 119 21.40 12.05 -14.37
N PHE A 120 22.19 13.12 -14.55
CA PHE A 120 23.51 13.05 -15.18
C PHE A 120 24.57 12.84 -14.11
N TYR A 121 25.53 11.96 -14.39
CA TYR A 121 26.66 11.76 -13.50
C TYR A 121 27.72 12.84 -13.76
N ILE A 122 27.71 13.88 -12.94
CA ILE A 122 28.81 14.85 -12.83
C ILE A 122 29.45 14.58 -11.45
N PRO A 123 30.71 14.11 -11.39
CA PRO A 123 31.37 13.80 -10.13
C PRO A 123 31.20 14.94 -9.11
N LEU A 124 30.94 14.62 -7.88
CA LEU A 124 30.67 15.52 -6.74
C LEU A 124 29.39 16.35 -6.87
N LEU A 125 29.12 16.99 -8.02
CA LEU A 125 28.00 17.92 -8.21
C LEU A 125 26.64 17.19 -8.19
N SER A 126 26.49 16.09 -8.93
CA SER A 126 25.21 15.34 -8.96
C SER A 126 24.87 14.76 -7.60
N ASN A 127 25.88 14.25 -6.87
CA ASN A 127 25.69 13.73 -5.53
C ASN A 127 25.28 14.84 -4.54
N PHE A 128 25.91 16.00 -4.65
CA PHE A 128 25.57 17.18 -3.84
C PHE A 128 24.12 17.63 -4.10
N ILE A 129 23.76 17.83 -5.37
CA ILE A 129 22.41 18.24 -5.78
C ILE A 129 21.36 17.22 -5.31
N ASN A 130 21.56 15.95 -5.59
CA ASN A 130 20.59 14.91 -5.26
C ASN A 130 20.48 14.64 -3.75
N ARG A 131 21.56 14.86 -2.99
CA ARG A 131 21.58 14.63 -1.54
C ARG A 131 21.05 15.80 -0.73
N TYR A 132 21.38 17.03 -1.11
CA TYR A 132 21.10 18.23 -0.32
C TYR A 132 19.98 19.11 -0.89
N LEU A 133 19.88 19.23 -2.21
CA LEU A 133 18.87 20.07 -2.86
C LEU A 133 17.57 19.32 -3.12
N ALA A 134 17.62 18.05 -3.56
CA ALA A 134 16.43 17.27 -3.85
C ALA A 134 15.43 17.14 -2.68
N PRO A 135 15.84 17.05 -1.40
CA PRO A 135 14.91 16.97 -0.29
C PRO A 135 14.17 18.28 0.04
N LEU A 136 14.64 19.43 -0.47
CA LEU A 136 14.02 20.71 -0.16
C LEU A 136 12.59 20.79 -0.74
N PRO A 137 11.59 21.29 0.03
CA PRO A 137 10.16 21.21 -0.33
C PRO A 137 9.82 21.75 -1.71
N LEU A 138 10.37 22.91 -2.08
CA LEU A 138 10.14 23.53 -3.40
C LEU A 138 10.84 22.76 -4.51
N ILE A 139 12.09 22.34 -4.26
CA ILE A 139 12.95 21.69 -5.24
C ILE A 139 12.51 20.24 -5.48
N ARG A 140 11.98 19.58 -4.45
CA ARG A 140 11.43 18.22 -4.53
C ARG A 140 10.37 18.04 -5.62
N THR A 141 9.61 19.09 -5.94
CA THR A 141 8.61 19.06 -7.01
C THR A 141 9.24 18.85 -8.39
N PHE A 142 10.47 19.29 -8.57
CA PHE A 142 11.22 19.14 -9.82
C PHE A 142 12.02 17.83 -9.92
N CYS A 143 11.91 16.93 -8.94
CA CYS A 143 12.56 15.63 -9.03
C CYS A 143 12.04 14.83 -10.22
N LEU A 144 12.96 14.15 -10.91
CA LEU A 144 12.67 13.32 -12.08
C LEU A 144 11.93 12.03 -11.72
N VAL A 145 12.38 11.36 -10.64
CA VAL A 145 11.87 10.05 -10.25
C VAL A 145 10.91 10.17 -9.09
N ASN A 146 9.71 9.67 -9.28
CA ASN A 146 8.73 9.45 -8.23
C ASN A 146 8.81 7.99 -7.76
N ILE A 147 8.66 7.80 -6.47
CA ILE A 147 8.67 6.51 -5.80
C ILE A 147 7.35 6.39 -5.05
N LEU A 148 6.58 5.37 -5.34
CA LEU A 148 5.35 5.06 -4.62
C LEU A 148 5.44 3.64 -4.08
N VAL A 149 5.28 3.49 -2.76
CA VAL A 149 5.22 2.18 -2.11
C VAL A 149 3.77 1.89 -1.76
N ALA A 150 3.29 0.73 -2.17
CA ALA A 150 1.92 0.29 -1.87
C ALA A 150 1.91 -1.13 -1.30
N ARG A 151 0.86 -1.44 -0.56
CA ARG A 151 0.57 -2.78 -0.04
C ARG A 151 -0.76 -3.30 -0.60
N PRO A 152 -0.91 -4.60 -0.86
CA PRO A 152 -2.18 -5.16 -1.28
C PRO A 152 -3.18 -5.13 -0.11
N LEU A 153 -4.41 -4.72 -0.39
CA LEU A 153 -5.55 -4.86 0.49
C LEU A 153 -6.18 -6.22 0.19
N LEU A 154 -5.69 -7.26 0.85
CA LEU A 154 -6.31 -8.56 0.73
C LEU A 154 -7.62 -8.52 1.50
N LYS A 155 -8.72 -8.75 0.81
CA LYS A 155 -10.01 -9.02 1.46
C LYS A 155 -9.77 -10.19 2.40
N GLU A 156 -9.93 -9.96 3.68
CA GLU A 156 -9.97 -11.07 4.63
C GLU A 156 -11.07 -11.99 4.12
N SER A 157 -10.71 -13.23 3.79
CA SER A 157 -11.73 -14.26 3.74
C SER A 157 -12.47 -14.10 5.06
N LYS A 158 -13.80 -14.09 5.04
CA LYS A 158 -14.62 -14.19 6.24
C LYS A 158 -14.25 -15.52 6.90
N LYS A 159 -13.08 -15.60 7.49
CA LYS A 159 -12.77 -16.61 8.49
C LYS A 159 -13.68 -16.27 9.64
N ASP A 160 -14.29 -17.30 10.17
CA ASP A 160 -15.00 -17.27 11.44
C ASP A 160 -14.05 -16.69 12.51
N SER A 161 -13.98 -15.37 12.57
CA SER A 161 -13.13 -14.65 13.51
C SER A 161 -13.92 -14.51 14.79
N SER A 162 -13.37 -14.96 15.91
CA SER A 162 -13.91 -14.64 17.21
C SER A 162 -13.80 -13.14 17.48
N VAL A 163 -14.80 -12.57 18.12
CA VAL A 163 -14.87 -11.16 18.44
C VAL A 163 -14.95 -10.97 19.95
N SER A 164 -13.99 -10.28 20.52
CA SER A 164 -14.01 -9.85 21.92
C SER A 164 -14.46 -8.39 22.01
N VAL A 165 -15.60 -8.15 22.63
CA VAL A 165 -16.12 -6.79 22.86
C VAL A 165 -15.72 -6.34 24.25
N VAL A 166 -14.83 -5.36 24.34
CA VAL A 166 -14.39 -4.80 25.61
C VAL A 166 -15.26 -3.62 26.00
N VAL A 167 -15.98 -3.74 27.12
CA VAL A 167 -16.88 -2.71 27.62
C VAL A 167 -16.36 -2.15 28.95
N PRO A 168 -15.85 -0.91 28.95
CA PRO A 168 -15.52 -0.23 30.20
C PRO A 168 -16.79 0.14 30.95
N ALA A 169 -16.89 -0.24 32.22
CA ALA A 169 -18.05 0.03 33.06
C ALA A 169 -17.62 0.70 34.38
N ARG A 170 -18.19 1.85 34.67
CA ARG A 170 -18.02 2.53 35.95
C ARG A 170 -19.29 3.25 36.37
N ASN A 171 -19.91 2.84 37.49
CA ASN A 171 -21.19 3.36 37.96
C ASN A 171 -22.33 3.21 36.95
N GLU A 172 -22.41 2.03 36.31
CA GLU A 172 -23.35 1.71 35.22
C GLU A 172 -24.30 0.56 35.56
N ALA A 173 -24.62 0.36 36.85
CA ALA A 173 -25.43 -0.75 37.35
C ALA A 173 -26.73 -0.95 36.57
N GLY A 174 -27.41 0.14 36.15
CA GLY A 174 -28.67 0.11 35.40
C GLY A 174 -28.53 -0.25 33.93
N ASN A 175 -27.31 -0.19 33.38
CA ASN A 175 -27.06 -0.33 31.94
C ASN A 175 -26.44 -1.67 31.54
N ILE A 176 -25.85 -2.43 32.46
CA ILE A 176 -25.12 -3.68 32.18
C ILE A 176 -25.95 -4.68 31.38
N GLU A 177 -27.16 -4.96 31.83
CA GLU A 177 -28.05 -5.91 31.13
C GLU A 177 -28.51 -5.38 29.76
N ASN A 178 -28.72 -4.06 29.64
CA ASN A 178 -29.10 -3.43 28.37
C ASN A 178 -27.98 -3.44 27.34
N ILE A 179 -26.73 -3.31 27.76
CA ILE A 179 -25.56 -3.42 26.86
C ILE A 179 -25.55 -4.81 26.23
N VAL A 180 -25.64 -5.87 27.03
CA VAL A 180 -25.63 -7.25 26.51
C VAL A 180 -26.78 -7.50 25.55
N LYS A 181 -28.01 -7.05 25.89
CA LYS A 181 -29.19 -7.25 25.04
C LYS A 181 -29.15 -6.48 23.71
N ARG A 182 -28.47 -5.34 23.67
CA ARG A 182 -28.40 -4.47 22.47
C ARG A 182 -27.21 -4.76 21.59
N LEU A 183 -26.26 -5.57 22.05
CA LEU A 183 -25.08 -5.88 21.25
C LEU A 183 -25.51 -6.63 19.99
N PRO A 184 -25.20 -6.14 18.79
CA PRO A 184 -25.50 -6.88 17.57
C PRO A 184 -24.56 -8.08 17.44
N LYS A 185 -25.00 -9.13 16.81
CA LYS A 185 -24.15 -10.29 16.52
C LYS A 185 -23.05 -9.90 15.52
N MET A 186 -21.77 -10.01 15.94
CA MET A 186 -20.62 -9.55 15.17
C MET A 186 -19.81 -10.71 14.57
N GLY A 187 -19.97 -11.93 15.06
CA GLY A 187 -19.23 -13.11 14.61
C GLY A 187 -19.86 -14.42 15.05
N PRO A 188 -19.28 -15.56 14.66
CA PRO A 188 -19.73 -16.88 15.09
C PRO A 188 -19.43 -17.15 16.57
N GLU A 189 -18.29 -16.67 17.05
CA GLU A 189 -17.86 -16.74 18.44
C GLU A 189 -17.67 -15.32 18.96
N GLU A 190 -18.43 -14.96 19.98
CA GLU A 190 -18.41 -13.62 20.59
C GLU A 190 -18.21 -13.77 22.09
N GLU A 191 -17.37 -12.92 22.64
CA GLU A 191 -17.26 -12.74 24.08
C GLU A 191 -17.38 -11.28 24.46
N ILE A 192 -17.93 -11.00 25.64
CA ILE A 192 -18.03 -9.66 26.19
C ILE A 192 -17.17 -9.59 27.44
N ILE A 193 -16.18 -8.69 27.43
CA ILE A 193 -15.25 -8.48 28.53
C ILE A 193 -15.61 -7.15 29.19
N PHE A 194 -16.21 -7.19 30.39
CA PHE A 194 -16.43 -5.99 31.19
C PHE A 194 -15.17 -5.60 31.95
N VAL A 195 -14.71 -4.38 31.75
CA VAL A 195 -13.60 -3.79 32.52
C VAL A 195 -14.20 -2.83 33.55
N GLU A 196 -14.31 -3.30 34.79
CA GLU A 196 -14.89 -2.57 35.90
C GLU A 196 -13.87 -1.57 36.48
N GLY A 197 -14.27 -0.30 36.63
CA GLY A 197 -13.42 0.83 37.04
C GLY A 197 -13.61 1.29 38.47
N GLN A 198 -13.64 0.38 39.46
CA GLN A 198 -13.85 0.71 40.90
C GLN A 198 -15.17 1.49 41.14
N SER A 199 -16.27 0.93 40.69
CA SER A 199 -17.62 1.50 40.87
C SER A 199 -18.00 1.57 42.34
N GLN A 200 -18.77 2.59 42.70
CA GLN A 200 -19.32 2.77 44.06
C GLN A 200 -20.78 2.29 44.17
N ASP A 201 -21.36 1.87 43.06
CA ASP A 201 -22.73 1.35 42.94
C ASP A 201 -22.74 -0.17 42.73
N ALA A 202 -23.89 -0.74 42.38
CA ALA A 202 -24.09 -2.17 42.14
C ALA A 202 -23.58 -2.67 40.78
N THR A 203 -22.68 -1.94 40.08
CA THR A 203 -22.17 -2.31 38.76
C THR A 203 -21.47 -3.69 38.78
N CYS A 204 -20.58 -3.92 39.73
CA CYS A 204 -19.85 -5.21 39.86
C CYS A 204 -20.83 -6.38 40.04
N GLN A 205 -21.79 -6.23 40.93
CA GLN A 205 -22.84 -7.25 41.17
C GLN A 205 -23.72 -7.46 39.91
N GLY A 206 -23.97 -6.42 39.14
CA GLY A 206 -24.67 -6.49 37.86
C GLY A 206 -23.90 -7.31 36.83
N ILE A 207 -22.60 -7.15 36.74
CA ILE A 207 -21.71 -7.91 35.85
C ILE A 207 -21.68 -9.38 36.27
N GLU A 208 -21.52 -9.68 37.55
CA GLU A 208 -21.55 -11.06 38.09
C GLU A 208 -22.84 -11.77 37.73
N LYS A 209 -23.99 -11.13 37.95
CA LYS A 209 -25.31 -11.71 37.59
C LYS A 209 -25.46 -11.99 36.11
N ILE A 210 -24.88 -11.16 35.25
CA ILE A 210 -24.89 -11.37 33.79
C ILE A 210 -23.99 -12.53 33.40
N ASN A 211 -22.81 -12.63 34.01
CA ASN A 211 -21.89 -13.74 33.80
C ASN A 211 -22.55 -15.09 34.18
N ASP A 212 -23.27 -15.17 35.31
CA ASP A 212 -24.01 -16.38 35.72
C ASP A 212 -25.17 -16.72 34.81
N LYS A 213 -25.72 -15.74 34.09
CA LYS A 213 -26.90 -15.93 33.20
C LYS A 213 -26.53 -16.28 31.78
N TYR A 214 -25.40 -15.81 31.28
CA TYR A 214 -24.99 -15.88 29.87
C TYR A 214 -23.60 -16.48 29.64
N GLY A 215 -22.79 -16.72 30.70
CA GLY A 215 -21.43 -17.27 30.68
C GLY A 215 -21.36 -18.80 30.70
#